data_97cfbb38faf2b9144a7840784d66f2c6
#
_entry.id   97cfbb38faf2b9144a7840784d66f2c6
#
_cell.length_a   1.000
_cell.length_b   1.000
_cell.length_c   1.000
_cell.angle_alpha   90.00
_cell.angle_beta   90.00
_cell.angle_gamma   90.00
#
_symmetry.space_group_name_H-M   'P 1'
#
loop_
_entity.id
_entity.type
_entity.pdbx_description
1 polymer ?
#
loop_
_entity_poly.entity_id
_entity_poly.type
_entity_poly.pdbx_seq_one_letter_code
_entity_poly.pdbx_strand_id
1 'polypeptide(L)'
;MAKARGVSEASVRRIWQRHNLKPHRLDTFKLSRDPKFIDKLVDIVGLYLNPPDKALVLCVDEKSQIQALDRAQPGLPMKPGRCGTMTHDYKRHGTTTLFAALRMLDGKVIGDCMPQHRHQEFIRFLKRIDTETSEERNCI
;
A
#
# COMPACT_ATOMS: atom_id res chain seq x y z
N MET A 1 19.73 21.72 -17.84
CA MET A 1 18.54 22.50 -18.25
C MET A 1 18.81 24.02 -18.18
N ALA A 2 19.25 24.57 -17.03
CA ALA A 2 19.54 26.01 -16.89
C ALA A 2 20.51 26.55 -17.94
N LYS A 3 21.69 25.96 -18.09
CA LYS A 3 22.69 26.33 -19.10
C LYS A 3 22.18 26.29 -20.55
N ALA A 4 21.36 25.31 -20.90
CA ALA A 4 20.82 25.13 -22.25
C ALA A 4 19.78 26.20 -22.66
N ARG A 5 19.23 26.93 -21.69
CA ARG A 5 18.20 27.96 -21.92
C ARG A 5 18.62 29.35 -21.45
N GLY A 6 19.88 29.55 -21.07
CA GLY A 6 20.42 30.84 -20.66
C GLY A 6 19.77 31.44 -19.39
N VAL A 7 19.21 30.61 -18.54
CA VAL A 7 18.57 31.04 -17.27
C VAL A 7 19.38 30.56 -16.06
N SER A 8 19.25 31.28 -14.94
CA SER A 8 19.92 30.86 -13.71
C SER A 8 19.28 29.63 -13.09
N GLU A 9 20.07 28.84 -12.36
CA GLU A 9 19.54 27.66 -11.61
C GLU A 9 18.48 28.06 -10.58
N ALA A 10 18.64 29.22 -9.97
CA ALA A 10 17.67 29.78 -9.03
C ALA A 10 16.31 30.07 -9.69
N SER A 11 16.34 30.55 -10.96
CA SER A 11 15.10 30.79 -11.74
C SER A 11 14.40 29.49 -12.08
N VAL A 12 15.14 28.45 -12.50
CA VAL A 12 14.58 27.13 -12.76
C VAL A 12 13.94 26.56 -11.49
N ARG A 13 14.63 26.66 -10.33
CA ARG A 13 14.12 26.17 -9.05
C ARG A 13 12.84 26.90 -8.63
N ARG A 14 12.77 28.22 -8.78
CA ARG A 14 11.55 29.01 -8.49
C ARG A 14 10.37 28.61 -9.38
N ILE A 15 10.59 28.36 -10.66
CA ILE A 15 9.57 27.88 -11.59
C ILE A 15 9.05 26.51 -11.13
N TRP A 16 9.94 25.56 -10.82
CA TRP A 16 9.54 24.24 -10.35
C TRP A 16 8.72 24.29 -9.06
N GLN A 17 9.14 25.13 -8.10
CA GLN A 17 8.37 25.32 -6.85
C GLN A 17 7.00 25.94 -7.11
N ARG A 18 6.94 27.01 -7.93
CA ARG A 18 5.68 27.69 -8.26
C ARG A 18 4.65 26.78 -8.94
N HIS A 19 5.13 25.86 -9.78
CA HIS A 19 4.29 24.93 -10.53
C HIS A 19 4.25 23.52 -9.91
N ASN A 20 4.76 23.33 -8.69
CA ASN A 20 4.85 22.05 -7.99
C ASN A 20 5.50 20.94 -8.85
N LEU A 21 6.44 21.31 -9.73
CA LEU A 21 7.16 20.34 -10.56
C LEU A 21 8.23 19.64 -9.75
N LYS A 22 8.24 18.32 -9.79
CA LYS A 22 9.18 17.45 -9.07
C LYS A 22 9.93 16.54 -10.05
N PRO A 23 10.88 17.10 -10.87
CA PRO A 23 11.54 16.34 -11.94
C PRO A 23 12.37 15.14 -11.46
N HIS A 24 12.67 15.08 -10.16
CA HIS A 24 13.36 13.97 -9.52
C HIS A 24 12.44 12.81 -9.14
N ARG A 25 11.12 12.99 -9.25
CA ARG A 25 10.12 11.95 -9.02
C ARG A 25 9.64 11.43 -10.37
N LEU A 26 9.79 10.15 -10.57
CA LEU A 26 9.25 9.43 -11.73
C LEU A 26 8.20 8.47 -11.19
N ASP A 27 6.97 8.69 -11.58
CA ASP A 27 5.90 7.73 -11.35
C ASP A 27 5.94 6.72 -12.50
N THR A 28 6.12 5.46 -12.16
CA THR A 28 6.13 4.37 -13.13
C THR A 28 4.78 3.67 -13.12
N PHE A 29 4.25 3.38 -14.29
CA PHE A 29 3.04 2.58 -14.45
C PHE A 29 3.27 1.51 -15.51
N LYS A 30 2.53 0.42 -15.38
CA LYS A 30 2.57 -0.69 -16.35
C LYS A 30 1.24 -0.71 -17.10
N LEU A 31 1.31 -0.58 -18.42
CA LEU A 31 0.14 -0.79 -19.27
C LEU A 31 -0.21 -2.28 -19.29
N SER A 32 -1.48 -2.58 -19.11
CA SER A 32 -1.98 -3.94 -19.29
C SER A 32 -1.90 -4.35 -20.76
N ARG A 33 -1.56 -5.61 -21.01
CA ARG A 33 -1.61 -6.21 -22.35
C ARG A 33 -2.91 -6.98 -22.59
N ASP A 34 -3.82 -6.98 -21.64
CA ASP A 34 -5.12 -7.63 -21.76
C ASP A 34 -6.04 -6.79 -22.67
N PRO A 35 -6.51 -7.32 -23.82
CA PRO A 35 -7.38 -6.58 -24.72
C PRO A 35 -8.72 -6.18 -24.08
N LYS A 36 -9.18 -6.93 -23.03
CA LYS A 36 -10.38 -6.63 -22.25
C LYS A 36 -10.12 -5.83 -20.99
N PHE A 37 -8.96 -5.19 -20.89
CA PHE A 37 -8.57 -4.47 -19.67
C PHE A 37 -9.55 -3.35 -19.32
N ILE A 38 -9.97 -2.58 -20.29
CA ILE A 38 -10.90 -1.45 -20.06
C ILE A 38 -12.25 -1.92 -19.56
N ASP A 39 -12.82 -2.97 -20.16
CA ASP A 39 -14.10 -3.53 -19.74
C ASP A 39 -14.03 -4.02 -18.28
N LYS A 40 -13.00 -4.80 -17.95
CA LYS A 40 -12.76 -5.26 -16.59
C LYS A 40 -12.53 -4.12 -15.59
N LEU A 41 -11.82 -3.06 -16.01
CA LEU A 41 -11.59 -1.89 -15.18
C LEU A 41 -12.91 -1.17 -14.86
N VAL A 42 -13.78 -0.99 -15.86
CA VAL A 42 -15.10 -0.37 -15.67
C VAL A 42 -15.96 -1.18 -14.72
N ASP A 43 -15.99 -2.51 -14.87
CA ASP A 43 -16.72 -3.40 -13.96
C ASP A 43 -16.24 -3.28 -12.52
N ILE A 44 -14.91 -3.32 -12.31
CA ILE A 44 -14.32 -3.20 -10.97
C ILE A 44 -14.60 -1.82 -10.38
N VAL A 45 -14.37 -0.74 -11.13
CA VAL A 45 -14.66 0.63 -10.67
C VAL A 45 -16.15 0.80 -10.36
N GLY A 46 -17.02 0.18 -11.16
CA GLY A 46 -18.47 0.15 -10.93
C GLY A 46 -18.82 -0.44 -9.57
N LEU A 47 -18.19 -1.55 -9.18
CA LEU A 47 -18.38 -2.17 -7.86
C LEU A 47 -17.94 -1.29 -6.69
N TYR A 48 -16.91 -0.45 -6.88
CA TYR A 48 -16.46 0.49 -5.86
C TYR A 48 -17.38 1.71 -5.73
N LEU A 49 -17.85 2.23 -6.84
CA LEU A 49 -18.68 3.44 -6.85
C LEU A 49 -20.15 3.15 -6.48
N ASN A 50 -20.66 2.00 -6.87
CA ASN A 50 -22.03 1.56 -6.62
C ASN A 50 -22.04 0.09 -6.17
N PRO A 51 -21.62 -0.20 -4.93
CA PRO A 51 -21.68 -1.56 -4.42
C PRO A 51 -23.12 -2.05 -4.41
N PRO A 52 -23.40 -3.29 -4.81
CA PRO A 52 -24.75 -3.82 -4.82
C PRO A 52 -25.30 -3.94 -3.39
N ASP A 53 -26.56 -3.55 -3.19
CA ASP A 53 -27.21 -3.49 -1.85
C ASP A 53 -27.24 -4.84 -1.12
N LYS A 54 -27.20 -5.93 -1.88
CA LYS A 54 -27.32 -7.31 -1.36
C LYS A 54 -26.01 -8.11 -1.46
N ALA A 55 -24.89 -7.47 -1.70
CA ALA A 55 -23.59 -8.13 -1.82
C ALA A 55 -22.51 -7.42 -1.03
N LEU A 56 -21.64 -8.20 -0.45
CA LEU A 56 -20.49 -7.71 0.28
C LEU A 56 -19.29 -7.60 -0.67
N VAL A 57 -18.80 -6.38 -0.85
CA VAL A 57 -17.59 -6.10 -1.66
C VAL A 57 -16.39 -5.98 -0.74
N LEU A 58 -15.44 -6.90 -0.89
CA LEU A 58 -14.20 -6.97 -0.13
C LEU A 58 -13.00 -6.82 -1.05
N CYS A 59 -12.08 -5.93 -0.69
CA CYS A 59 -10.75 -5.85 -1.30
C CYS A 59 -9.78 -6.66 -0.47
N VAL A 60 -9.29 -7.76 -1.02
CA VAL A 60 -8.36 -8.67 -0.34
C VAL A 60 -6.97 -8.51 -0.92
N ASP A 61 -5.98 -8.31 -0.04
CA ASP A 61 -4.58 -8.21 -0.42
C ASP A 61 -3.67 -8.83 0.64
N GLU A 62 -2.41 -9.10 0.27
CA GLU A 62 -1.41 -9.63 1.18
C GLU A 62 -0.17 -8.74 1.23
N LYS A 63 0.34 -8.52 2.43
CA LYS A 63 1.65 -7.95 2.67
C LYS A 63 2.59 -9.05 3.13
N SER A 64 3.36 -9.61 2.18
CA SER A 64 4.33 -10.66 2.47
C SER A 64 5.62 -10.10 3.09
N GLN A 65 6.36 -10.96 3.78
CA GLN A 65 7.72 -10.70 4.29
C GLN A 65 7.85 -9.44 5.16
N ILE A 66 6.89 -9.19 6.02
CA ILE A 66 7.01 -8.16 7.06
C ILE A 66 8.08 -8.61 8.04
N GLN A 67 9.16 -7.84 8.17
CA GLN A 67 10.29 -8.18 9.03
C GLN A 67 10.12 -7.54 10.41
N ALA A 68 10.25 -8.34 11.46
CA ALA A 68 10.42 -7.86 12.82
C ALA A 68 11.91 -7.50 13.01
N LEU A 69 12.21 -6.22 12.98
CA LEU A 69 13.56 -5.70 13.16
C LEU A 69 13.68 -5.05 14.54
N ASP A 70 14.69 -5.49 15.30
CA ASP A 70 15.09 -4.85 16.54
C ASP A 70 16.45 -4.19 16.36
N ARG A 71 16.58 -2.95 16.82
CA ARG A 71 17.84 -2.20 16.69
C ARG A 71 18.81 -2.62 17.78
N ALA A 72 20.03 -2.98 17.39
CA ALA A 72 21.06 -3.43 18.31
C ALA A 72 21.57 -2.30 19.24
N GLN A 73 21.42 -1.04 18.81
CA GLN A 73 21.91 0.12 19.56
C GLN A 73 20.89 1.27 19.53
N PRO A 74 20.77 2.05 20.63
CA PRO A 74 19.93 3.24 20.65
C PRO A 74 20.47 4.30 19.68
N GLY A 75 19.54 5.00 19.03
CA GLY A 75 19.87 6.13 18.17
C GLY A 75 20.41 7.32 18.97
N LEU A 76 21.22 8.15 18.33
CA LEU A 76 21.66 9.43 18.90
C LEU A 76 20.57 10.48 18.66
N PRO A 77 20.17 11.24 19.69
CA PRO A 77 19.12 12.24 19.57
C PRO A 77 19.52 13.40 18.67
N MET A 78 18.52 14.07 18.11
CA MET A 78 18.70 15.33 17.40
C MET A 78 19.32 16.39 18.30
N LYS A 79 20.24 17.20 17.72
CA LYS A 79 20.82 18.39 18.35
C LYS A 79 20.71 19.57 17.37
N PRO A 80 20.77 20.83 17.83
CA PRO A 80 20.78 21.98 16.94
C PRO A 80 21.88 21.84 15.88
N GLY A 81 21.52 21.98 14.60
CA GLY A 81 22.42 21.81 13.47
C GLY A 81 22.83 20.37 13.13
N ARG A 82 22.27 19.36 13.81
CA ARG A 82 22.61 17.95 13.57
C ARG A 82 21.35 17.06 13.58
N CYS A 83 21.16 16.30 12.53
CA CYS A 83 20.10 15.32 12.46
C CYS A 83 20.30 14.20 13.50
N GLY A 84 19.20 13.56 13.91
CA GLY A 84 19.28 12.30 14.64
C GLY A 84 19.97 11.25 13.78
N THR A 85 20.85 10.48 14.39
CA THR A 85 21.57 9.38 13.72
C THR A 85 21.16 8.03 14.31
N MET A 86 20.95 7.05 13.43
CA MET A 86 20.62 5.68 13.82
C MET A 86 21.63 4.73 13.19
N THR A 87 21.99 3.66 13.92
CA THR A 87 22.85 2.60 13.38
C THR A 87 22.07 1.78 12.34
N HIS A 88 22.78 1.23 11.37
CA HIS A 88 22.22 0.27 10.41
C HIS A 88 22.14 -1.16 10.98
N ASP A 89 22.73 -1.38 12.16
CA ASP A 89 22.75 -2.68 12.79
C ASP A 89 21.39 -3.03 13.39
N TYR A 90 20.86 -4.17 13.01
CA TYR A 90 19.61 -4.68 13.52
C TYR A 90 19.62 -6.21 13.62
N LYS A 91 18.89 -6.73 14.60
CA LYS A 91 18.61 -8.15 14.75
C LYS A 91 17.27 -8.48 14.09
N ARG A 92 17.25 -9.50 13.26
CA ARG A 92 16.02 -10.01 12.64
C ARG A 92 15.38 -11.06 13.54
N HIS A 93 14.09 -10.90 13.82
CA HIS A 93 13.28 -11.84 14.61
C HIS A 93 12.32 -12.67 13.74
N GLY A 94 12.63 -12.80 12.46
CA GLY A 94 11.83 -13.54 11.51
C GLY A 94 10.97 -12.64 10.64
N THR A 95 10.10 -13.27 9.87
CA THR A 95 9.15 -12.63 8.96
C THR A 95 7.75 -13.13 9.20
N THR A 96 6.76 -12.29 8.98
CA THR A 96 5.35 -12.66 8.95
C THR A 96 4.68 -12.13 7.69
N THR A 97 3.54 -12.67 7.35
CA THR A 97 2.68 -12.20 6.26
C THR A 97 1.36 -11.72 6.84
N LEU A 98 0.94 -10.52 6.49
CA LEU A 98 -0.38 -10.01 6.81
C LEU A 98 -1.30 -10.25 5.60
N PHE A 99 -2.41 -10.94 5.84
CA PHE A 99 -3.56 -10.96 4.96
C PHE A 99 -4.57 -9.94 5.47
N ALA A 100 -5.13 -9.14 4.59
CA ALA A 100 -6.12 -8.14 4.95
C ALA A 100 -7.24 -8.09 3.93
N ALA A 101 -8.46 -7.87 4.42
CA ALA A 101 -9.64 -7.65 3.62
C ALA A 101 -10.31 -6.36 4.07
N LEU A 102 -10.43 -5.39 3.17
CA LEU A 102 -11.13 -4.13 3.40
C LEU A 102 -12.55 -4.24 2.87
N ARG A 103 -13.53 -4.01 3.73
CA ARG A 103 -14.93 -3.92 3.35
C ARG A 103 -15.21 -2.51 2.82
N MET A 104 -15.68 -2.44 1.56
CA MET A 104 -15.84 -1.15 0.86
C MET A 104 -16.95 -0.29 1.43
N LEU A 105 -18.00 -0.91 1.97
CA LEU A 105 -19.19 -0.21 2.41
C LEU A 105 -18.96 0.64 3.68
N ASP A 106 -18.26 0.10 4.66
CA ASP A 106 -18.07 0.71 5.98
C ASP A 106 -16.61 0.90 6.41
N GLY A 107 -15.68 0.49 5.56
CA GLY A 107 -14.25 0.60 5.83
C GLY A 107 -13.72 -0.38 6.89
N LYS A 108 -14.50 -1.38 7.30
CA LYS A 108 -14.06 -2.40 8.25
C LYS A 108 -12.93 -3.24 7.65
N VAL A 109 -11.91 -3.51 8.44
CA VAL A 109 -10.77 -4.34 8.03
C VAL A 109 -10.76 -5.63 8.83
N ILE A 110 -10.73 -6.76 8.10
CA ILE A 110 -10.47 -8.09 8.65
C ILE A 110 -9.00 -8.39 8.35
N GLY A 111 -8.19 -8.70 9.36
CA GLY A 111 -6.77 -8.97 9.15
C GLY A 111 -6.29 -10.17 9.95
N ASP A 112 -5.32 -10.92 9.38
CA ASP A 112 -4.66 -12.05 10.03
C ASP A 112 -3.19 -12.11 9.67
N CYS A 113 -2.34 -12.37 10.67
CA CYS A 113 -0.90 -12.55 10.49
C CYS A 113 -0.56 -14.04 10.49
N MET A 114 0.10 -14.48 9.42
CA MET A 114 0.48 -15.87 9.25
C MET A 114 1.98 -16.00 8.94
N PRO A 115 2.63 -17.12 9.31
CA PRO A 115 4.07 -17.30 9.10
C PRO A 115 4.46 -17.43 7.63
N GLN A 116 3.52 -17.80 6.77
CA GLN A 116 3.76 -18.01 5.34
C GLN A 116 2.60 -17.47 4.51
N HIS A 117 2.82 -17.30 3.19
CA HIS A 117 1.84 -16.78 2.21
C HIS A 117 1.51 -17.80 1.12
N ARG A 118 1.35 -19.08 1.51
CA ARG A 118 0.95 -20.16 0.59
C ARG A 118 -0.56 -20.16 0.38
N HIS A 119 -1.02 -20.91 -0.60
CA HIS A 119 -2.46 -21.10 -0.87
C HIS A 119 -3.24 -21.61 0.36
N GLN A 120 -2.61 -22.40 1.23
CA GLN A 120 -3.23 -22.93 2.45
C GLN A 120 -3.56 -21.82 3.44
N GLU A 121 -2.64 -20.89 3.67
CA GLU A 121 -2.83 -19.72 4.51
C GLU A 121 -3.91 -18.81 3.93
N PHE A 122 -3.89 -18.60 2.63
CA PHE A 122 -4.91 -17.80 1.94
C PHE A 122 -6.31 -18.42 2.06
N ILE A 123 -6.46 -19.73 1.85
CA ILE A 123 -7.73 -20.43 2.03
C ILE A 123 -8.22 -20.32 3.50
N ARG A 124 -7.32 -20.42 4.47
CA ARG A 124 -7.67 -20.22 5.88
C ARG A 124 -8.17 -18.81 6.14
N PHE A 125 -7.54 -17.82 5.55
CA PHE A 125 -8.00 -16.44 5.65
C PHE A 125 -9.36 -16.22 4.99
N LEU A 126 -9.63 -16.81 3.81
CA LEU A 126 -10.95 -16.74 3.18
C LEU A 126 -12.05 -17.39 4.04
N LYS A 127 -11.77 -18.54 4.69
CA LYS A 127 -12.71 -19.16 5.64
C LYS A 127 -12.98 -18.27 6.84
N ARG A 128 -11.99 -17.55 7.33
CA ARG A 128 -12.18 -16.56 8.40
C ARG A 128 -13.08 -15.43 7.96
N ILE A 129 -12.85 -14.85 6.77
CA ILE A 129 -13.74 -13.83 6.19
C ILE A 129 -15.17 -14.37 6.11
N ASP A 130 -15.34 -15.60 5.60
CA ASP A 130 -16.65 -16.24 5.48
C ASP A 130 -17.37 -16.37 6.83
N THR A 131 -16.65 -16.76 7.86
CA THR A 131 -17.20 -16.85 9.22
C THR A 131 -17.58 -15.47 9.77
N GLU A 132 -16.71 -14.47 9.65
CA GLU A 132 -16.96 -13.11 10.18
C GLU A 132 -18.06 -12.35 9.41
N THR A 133 -18.38 -12.77 8.20
CA THR A 133 -19.39 -12.11 7.34
C THR A 133 -20.67 -12.94 7.20
N SER A 134 -20.74 -14.16 7.72
CA SER A 134 -21.89 -15.08 7.59
C SER A 134 -23.16 -14.54 8.25
N GLU A 135 -23.03 -13.92 9.41
CA GLU A 135 -24.17 -13.35 10.15
C GLU A 135 -24.87 -12.22 9.38
N GLU A 136 -24.12 -11.43 8.64
CA GLU A 136 -24.65 -10.30 7.86
C GLU A 136 -25.35 -10.75 6.58
N ARG A 137 -25.00 -11.93 6.05
CA ARG A 137 -25.68 -12.54 4.90
C ARG A 137 -27.01 -13.20 5.24
N ASN A 138 -27.18 -13.58 6.50
CA ASN A 138 -28.39 -14.25 6.99
C ASN A 138 -29.48 -13.27 7.47
N CYS A 139 -29.23 -11.96 7.40
CA CYS A 139 -30.19 -10.92 7.76
C CYS A 139 -31.05 -10.45 6.55
N ILE A 140 -31.41 -11.34 5.65
CA ILE A 140 -32.33 -11.10 4.54
C ILE A 140 -33.62 -11.88 4.77
#